data_fc3ea743dbc743d830f454297ed2b30d
#
_entry.id   fc3ea743dbc743d830f454297ed2b30d
#
_cell.length_a   1.000
_cell.length_b   1.000
_cell.length_c   1.000
_cell.angle_alpha   90.00
_cell.angle_beta   90.00
_cell.angle_gamma   90.00
#
_symmetry.space_group_name_H-M   'P 1'
#
loop_
_entity.id
_entity.type
_entity.pdbx_description
1 polymer ?
#
loop_
_entity_poly.entity_id
_entity_poly.type
_entity_poly.pdbx_seq_one_letter_code
_entity_poly.pdbx_strand_id
1 'polypeptide(L)'
;MSKRVTPEIETFARIRVVGVGGSGCNAINHMINSKIKGVEFVAVNTDAQDLHRSLAKRKIHIGKNLTHGLGAGMNPELGRRAAEETRQEIQEALQGSDMVFITCGMGGGTGTGAAPTVAKIAKELGALTVAVVTRPFSFEGAHRNVIAEKGLEDLKKEVDAYLVIPNDKLLAIVEAHTSAKNAFALCDEILRQAVEGVSDIITTPGEINTDFNDVKTIMEGAGPALMGIGIADGDNRARDAAAQAVNSPLLDVSINGAKGILFVVAGAEDLGILEVQEAAKVISESVDKNARVIFGIMRDEKLKKGQIRIIVIATGFPDGTTGSTTGGIERSLFAMEPKEQQETKSSIFGNAMRREEPLPEPVRENIREEAEPTAPAAPSRNEREEPIVTAQPQRRIDNEMITPPVVEEEDDAWGAIPSFLRRHKK
;
A
#
# COMPACT_ATOMS: atom_id res chain seq x y z
N MET A 1 36.22 -11.08 44.99
CA MET A 1 35.00 -10.30 44.63
C MET A 1 34.67 -10.65 43.17
N SER A 2 33.64 -11.46 42.98
CA SER A 2 33.16 -11.86 41.64
C SER A 2 32.48 -10.63 40.97
N LYS A 3 33.03 -10.13 39.86
CA LYS A 3 32.35 -9.13 39.04
C LYS A 3 31.06 -9.79 38.53
N ARG A 4 29.89 -9.30 38.97
CA ARG A 4 28.63 -9.56 38.29
C ARG A 4 28.77 -8.96 36.92
N VAL A 5 28.88 -9.79 35.90
CA VAL A 5 28.66 -9.42 34.52
C VAL A 5 27.15 -9.15 34.41
N THR A 6 26.75 -7.90 34.33
CA THR A 6 25.39 -7.57 33.89
C THR A 6 25.29 -8.09 32.47
N PRO A 7 24.27 -8.92 32.13
CA PRO A 7 24.07 -9.29 30.74
C PRO A 7 23.90 -8.02 29.91
N GLU A 8 24.59 -7.93 28.78
CA GLU A 8 24.33 -6.91 27.80
C GLU A 8 22.83 -6.97 27.47
N ILE A 9 22.19 -5.81 27.51
CA ILE A 9 20.77 -5.67 27.17
C ILE A 9 20.62 -6.25 25.77
N GLU A 10 19.80 -7.28 25.62
CA GLU A 10 19.45 -7.82 24.31
C GLU A 10 18.89 -6.67 23.47
N THR A 11 19.61 -6.28 22.44
CA THR A 11 19.20 -5.19 21.54
C THR A 11 18.20 -5.80 20.55
N PHE A 12 16.92 -5.55 20.78
CA PHE A 12 15.89 -5.87 19.78
C PHE A 12 16.16 -5.14 18.48
N ALA A 13 15.83 -5.75 17.35
CA ALA A 13 15.92 -5.12 16.04
C ALA A 13 15.09 -3.82 16.01
N ARG A 14 15.70 -2.74 15.54
CA ARG A 14 15.05 -1.43 15.45
C ARG A 14 14.26 -1.34 14.16
N ILE A 15 12.96 -1.46 14.29
CA ILE A 15 12.02 -1.45 13.17
C ILE A 15 11.36 -0.08 13.08
N ARG A 16 11.40 0.55 11.90
CA ARG A 16 10.70 1.80 11.62
C ARG A 16 9.64 1.61 10.55
N VAL A 17 8.51 2.25 10.75
CA VAL A 17 7.41 2.29 9.78
C VAL A 17 7.26 3.73 9.30
N VAL A 18 7.52 3.93 8.01
CA VAL A 18 7.47 5.24 7.36
C VAL A 18 6.19 5.35 6.55
N GLY A 19 5.27 6.21 6.98
CA GLY A 19 4.08 6.56 6.22
C GLY A 19 4.36 7.73 5.29
N VAL A 20 4.27 7.51 3.97
CA VAL A 20 4.59 8.52 2.96
C VAL A 20 3.34 9.04 2.27
N GLY A 21 3.14 10.37 2.31
CA GLY A 21 1.97 11.05 1.79
C GLY A 21 0.72 10.84 2.66
N GLY A 22 -0.42 11.37 2.23
CA GLY A 22 -1.67 11.35 3.02
C GLY A 22 -2.12 9.95 3.38
N SER A 23 -2.22 9.05 2.40
CA SER A 23 -2.62 7.66 2.64
C SER A 23 -1.65 6.93 3.57
N GLY A 24 -0.32 7.10 3.39
CA GLY A 24 0.67 6.52 4.29
C GLY A 24 0.57 7.08 5.71
N CYS A 25 0.31 8.38 5.87
CA CYS A 25 0.07 9.01 7.18
C CYS A 25 -1.19 8.45 7.86
N ASN A 26 -2.27 8.19 7.09
CA ASN A 26 -3.48 7.57 7.63
C ASN A 26 -3.23 6.13 8.09
N ALA A 27 -2.51 5.36 7.28
CA ALA A 27 -2.15 3.98 7.64
C ALA A 27 -1.34 3.92 8.96
N ILE A 28 -0.31 4.76 9.12
CA ILE A 28 0.45 4.78 10.38
C ILE A 28 -0.37 5.32 11.56
N ASN A 29 -1.29 6.26 11.34
CA ASN A 29 -2.21 6.70 12.40
C ASN A 29 -3.10 5.54 12.87
N HIS A 30 -3.59 4.73 11.92
CA HIS A 30 -4.37 3.53 12.24
C HIS A 30 -3.53 2.52 13.03
N MET A 31 -2.27 2.29 12.63
CA MET A 31 -1.33 1.42 13.32
C MET A 31 -1.03 1.89 14.76
N ILE A 32 -0.84 3.21 14.95
CA ILE A 32 -0.60 3.81 16.27
C ILE A 32 -1.81 3.64 17.17
N ASN A 33 -3.02 3.91 16.66
CA ASN A 33 -4.28 3.73 17.40
C ASN A 33 -4.50 2.26 17.79
N SER A 34 -4.08 1.32 16.94
CA SER A 34 -4.14 -0.11 17.20
C SER A 34 -3.04 -0.61 18.14
N LYS A 35 -2.16 0.30 18.63
CA LYS A 35 -1.11 0.03 19.61
C LYS A 35 -0.13 -1.06 19.17
N ILE A 36 0.29 -1.08 17.91
CA ILE A 36 1.36 -1.97 17.45
C ILE A 36 2.61 -1.70 18.29
N LYS A 37 3.22 -2.78 18.82
CA LYS A 37 4.40 -2.74 19.65
C LYS A 37 5.69 -2.95 18.84
N GLY A 38 6.82 -2.59 19.40
CA GLY A 38 8.15 -2.90 18.84
C GLY A 38 8.55 -2.11 17.60
N VAL A 39 7.75 -1.10 17.17
CA VAL A 39 8.05 -0.29 16.00
C VAL A 39 8.02 1.21 16.30
N GLU A 40 8.84 1.98 15.58
CA GLU A 40 8.83 3.44 15.59
C GLU A 40 8.17 3.98 14.33
N PHE A 41 7.26 4.95 14.49
CA PHE A 41 6.53 5.54 13.37
C PHE A 41 7.11 6.87 12.94
N VAL A 42 7.28 7.04 11.63
CA VAL A 42 7.75 8.27 10.97
C VAL A 42 6.73 8.69 9.91
N ALA A 43 6.20 9.90 10.02
CA ALA A 43 5.33 10.49 9.00
C ALA A 43 6.12 11.38 8.06
N VAL A 44 5.97 11.18 6.76
CA VAL A 44 6.63 11.96 5.70
C VAL A 44 5.57 12.48 4.74
N ASN A 45 5.41 13.81 4.64
CA ASN A 45 4.39 14.37 3.77
C ASN A 45 4.81 15.74 3.22
N THR A 46 4.28 16.12 2.04
CA THR A 46 4.35 17.46 1.45
C THR A 46 3.22 18.36 1.92
N ASP A 47 2.14 17.79 2.47
CA ASP A 47 1.00 18.51 3.02
C ASP A 47 1.23 18.76 4.52
N ALA A 48 1.37 20.04 4.88
CA ALA A 48 1.64 20.44 6.25
C ALA A 48 0.45 20.22 7.18
N GLN A 49 -0.78 20.36 6.68
CA GLN A 49 -2.00 20.20 7.50
C GLN A 49 -2.22 18.73 7.85
N ASP A 50 -2.06 17.85 6.87
CA ASP A 50 -2.20 16.42 7.06
C ASP A 50 -1.07 15.89 7.98
N LEU A 51 0.17 16.36 7.76
CA LEU A 51 1.29 16.02 8.61
C LEU A 51 1.09 16.49 10.08
N HIS A 52 0.45 17.64 10.29
CA HIS A 52 0.12 18.11 11.62
C HIS A 52 -0.84 17.15 12.35
N ARG A 53 -1.81 16.59 11.66
CA ARG A 53 -2.79 15.63 12.19
C ARG A 53 -2.20 14.24 12.46
N SER A 54 -1.03 13.93 11.92
CA SER A 54 -0.40 12.63 12.14
C SER A 54 -0.09 12.42 13.63
N LEU A 55 -0.30 11.20 14.10
CA LEU A 55 0.00 10.76 15.47
C LEU A 55 1.45 10.31 15.65
N ALA A 56 2.22 10.20 14.55
CA ALA A 56 3.63 9.82 14.60
C ALA A 56 4.45 10.81 15.44
N LYS A 57 5.35 10.28 16.28
CA LYS A 57 6.26 11.08 17.09
C LYS A 57 7.25 11.86 16.21
N ARG A 58 7.70 11.27 15.12
CA ARG A 58 8.61 11.88 14.15
C ARG A 58 7.85 12.24 12.89
N LYS A 59 7.91 13.51 12.51
CA LYS A 59 7.21 14.07 11.35
C LYS A 59 8.20 14.83 10.50
N ILE A 60 8.24 14.54 9.21
CA ILE A 60 9.14 15.16 8.24
C ILE A 60 8.30 15.85 7.17
N HIS A 61 8.37 17.16 7.13
CA HIS A 61 7.73 17.94 6.07
C HIS A 61 8.70 18.08 4.91
N ILE A 62 8.46 17.29 3.85
CA ILE A 62 9.31 17.27 2.66
C ILE A 62 8.87 18.32 1.64
N GLY A 63 9.86 18.89 0.91
CA GLY A 63 9.61 19.82 -0.19
C GLY A 63 8.97 21.12 0.24
N LYS A 64 9.37 21.68 1.37
CA LYS A 64 8.83 22.96 1.93
C LYS A 64 8.88 24.09 0.91
N ASN A 65 9.98 24.21 0.15
CA ASN A 65 10.18 25.25 -0.84
C ASN A 65 9.47 24.95 -2.17
N LEU A 66 9.20 23.69 -2.46
CA LEU A 66 8.57 23.25 -3.71
C LEU A 66 7.05 23.28 -3.64
N THR A 67 6.46 22.87 -2.52
CA THR A 67 5.02 22.68 -2.37
C THR A 67 4.35 23.71 -1.47
N HIS A 68 5.14 24.49 -0.73
CA HIS A 68 4.66 25.47 0.25
C HIS A 68 3.63 24.89 1.26
N GLY A 69 3.75 23.58 1.54
CA GLY A 69 2.84 22.87 2.44
C GLY A 69 1.48 22.49 1.88
N LEU A 70 1.25 22.66 0.56
CA LEU A 70 -0.03 22.42 -0.10
C LEU A 70 -0.14 21.02 -0.75
N GLY A 71 0.84 20.14 -0.48
CA GLY A 71 0.88 18.81 -1.11
C GLY A 71 1.50 18.81 -2.50
N ALA A 72 1.63 17.63 -3.11
CA ALA A 72 2.21 17.46 -4.44
C ALA A 72 1.15 17.32 -5.57
N GLY A 73 -0.14 17.38 -5.24
CA GLY A 73 -1.21 17.06 -6.17
C GLY A 73 -1.02 15.64 -6.74
N MET A 74 -1.46 15.40 -7.98
CA MET A 74 -1.24 14.12 -8.67
C MET A 74 0.09 14.13 -9.47
N ASN A 75 1.14 14.80 -8.98
CA ASN A 75 2.43 14.91 -9.64
C ASN A 75 3.53 14.17 -8.86
N PRO A 76 3.89 12.92 -9.25
CA PRO A 76 4.92 12.15 -8.57
C PRO A 76 6.32 12.77 -8.70
N GLU A 77 6.61 13.46 -9.80
CA GLU A 77 7.89 14.12 -9.98
C GLU A 77 8.12 15.23 -8.93
N LEU A 78 7.05 15.96 -8.58
CA LEU A 78 7.10 16.93 -7.49
C LEU A 78 7.32 16.23 -6.15
N GLY A 79 6.65 15.08 -5.91
CA GLY A 79 6.85 14.27 -4.71
C GLY A 79 8.28 13.74 -4.58
N ARG A 80 8.88 13.25 -5.68
CA ARG A 80 10.26 12.80 -5.75
C ARG A 80 11.24 13.92 -5.39
N ARG A 81 11.11 15.06 -6.07
CA ARG A 81 11.94 16.25 -5.82
C ARG A 81 11.80 16.77 -4.38
N ALA A 82 10.60 16.71 -3.81
CA ALA A 82 10.35 17.08 -2.42
C ALA A 82 11.12 16.17 -1.44
N ALA A 83 11.17 14.87 -1.70
CA ALA A 83 11.95 13.94 -0.88
C ALA A 83 13.47 14.16 -1.05
N GLU A 84 13.91 14.45 -2.26
CA GLU A 84 15.33 14.76 -2.54
C GLU A 84 15.79 16.05 -1.87
N GLU A 85 14.95 17.10 -1.86
CA GLU A 85 15.22 18.35 -1.14
C GLU A 85 15.47 18.12 0.35
N THR A 86 14.73 17.17 0.92
CA THR A 86 14.73 16.91 2.37
C THR A 86 15.48 15.60 2.72
N ARG A 87 16.35 15.14 1.81
CA ARG A 87 17.07 13.87 1.95
C ARG A 87 17.79 13.70 3.28
N GLN A 88 18.44 14.75 3.75
CA GLN A 88 19.22 14.72 5.00
C GLN A 88 18.32 14.48 6.23
N GLU A 89 17.17 15.15 6.35
CA GLU A 89 16.22 14.95 7.45
C GLU A 89 15.66 13.51 7.45
N ILE A 90 15.41 12.94 6.24
CA ILE A 90 14.97 11.55 6.08
C ILE A 90 16.07 10.60 6.54
N GLN A 91 17.31 10.82 6.09
CA GLN A 91 18.46 10.00 6.46
C GLN A 91 18.69 9.98 7.97
N GLU A 92 18.66 11.13 8.63
CA GLU A 92 18.76 11.25 10.09
C GLU A 92 17.60 10.53 10.81
N ALA A 93 16.41 10.56 10.18
CA ALA A 93 15.24 9.88 10.72
C ALA A 93 15.35 8.36 10.67
N LEU A 94 16.06 7.82 9.68
CA LEU A 94 16.18 6.39 9.43
C LEU A 94 17.51 5.80 9.93
N GLN A 95 18.44 6.65 10.37
CA GLN A 95 19.74 6.20 10.83
C GLN A 95 19.64 5.17 11.96
N GLY A 96 20.37 4.07 11.79
CA GLY A 96 20.42 2.99 12.76
C GLY A 96 19.17 2.13 12.81
N SER A 97 18.32 2.13 11.78
CA SER A 97 17.27 1.12 11.61
C SER A 97 17.87 -0.19 11.12
N ASP A 98 17.42 -1.30 11.67
CA ASP A 98 17.72 -2.64 11.16
C ASP A 98 16.71 -3.03 10.07
N MET A 99 15.45 -2.56 10.19
CA MET A 99 14.39 -2.76 9.21
C MET A 99 13.56 -1.48 9.03
N VAL A 100 13.16 -1.20 7.79
CA VAL A 100 12.28 -0.08 7.44
C VAL A 100 11.11 -0.57 6.60
N PHE A 101 9.91 -0.41 7.12
CA PHE A 101 8.69 -0.53 6.35
C PHE A 101 8.33 0.80 5.72
N ILE A 102 7.96 0.79 4.46
CA ILE A 102 7.47 1.96 3.74
C ILE A 102 6.02 1.70 3.35
N THR A 103 5.11 2.51 3.88
CA THR A 103 3.69 2.39 3.55
C THR A 103 3.19 3.65 2.86
N CYS A 104 2.51 3.46 1.73
CA CYS A 104 1.86 4.55 1.01
C CYS A 104 0.74 4.02 0.10
N GLY A 105 -0.18 4.89 -0.29
CA GLY A 105 -1.09 4.66 -1.40
C GLY A 105 -0.46 5.13 -2.70
N MET A 106 -0.38 4.23 -3.69
CA MET A 106 0.11 4.55 -5.02
C MET A 106 -0.95 5.32 -5.82
N GLY A 107 -0.52 6.09 -6.82
CA GLY A 107 -1.42 6.86 -7.70
C GLY A 107 -1.62 8.33 -7.29
N GLY A 108 -1.10 8.75 -6.12
CA GLY A 108 -0.99 10.15 -5.72
C GLY A 108 0.35 10.77 -6.12
N GLY A 109 0.56 12.05 -5.76
CA GLY A 109 1.83 12.73 -6.03
C GLY A 109 2.90 12.38 -5.00
N THR A 110 2.62 12.63 -3.71
CA THR A 110 3.62 12.49 -2.65
C THR A 110 4.00 11.04 -2.40
N GLY A 111 3.03 10.15 -2.13
CA GLY A 111 3.32 8.73 -1.86
C GLY A 111 4.06 8.06 -3.02
N THR A 112 3.52 8.21 -4.22
CA THR A 112 4.08 7.58 -5.43
C THR A 112 5.49 8.08 -5.76
N GLY A 113 5.73 9.39 -5.60
CA GLY A 113 7.02 10.00 -5.97
C GLY A 113 8.08 9.92 -4.88
N ALA A 114 7.71 10.11 -3.61
CA ALA A 114 8.66 10.17 -2.51
C ALA A 114 9.02 8.79 -1.95
N ALA A 115 8.13 7.78 -2.00
CA ALA A 115 8.40 6.46 -1.43
C ALA A 115 9.64 5.79 -2.03
N PRO A 116 9.90 5.82 -3.36
CA PRO A 116 11.14 5.27 -3.91
C PRO A 116 12.39 5.95 -3.36
N THR A 117 12.37 7.28 -3.18
CA THR A 117 13.50 8.04 -2.62
C THR A 117 13.74 7.67 -1.15
N VAL A 118 12.67 7.53 -0.36
CA VAL A 118 12.75 7.07 1.04
C VAL A 118 13.30 5.65 1.11
N ALA A 119 12.85 4.76 0.23
CA ALA A 119 13.34 3.39 0.13
C ALA A 119 14.84 3.33 -0.16
N LYS A 120 15.27 4.09 -1.14
CA LYS A 120 16.68 4.21 -1.49
C LYS A 120 17.54 4.65 -0.31
N ILE A 121 17.10 5.67 0.42
CA ILE A 121 17.81 6.15 1.62
C ILE A 121 17.90 5.06 2.69
N ALA A 122 16.80 4.34 2.96
CA ALA A 122 16.77 3.25 3.92
C ALA A 122 17.75 2.13 3.53
N LYS A 123 17.77 1.75 2.26
CA LYS A 123 18.67 0.72 1.71
C LYS A 123 20.14 1.14 1.77
N GLU A 124 20.45 2.40 1.46
CA GLU A 124 21.81 2.97 1.57
C GLU A 124 22.32 2.97 3.03
N LEU A 125 21.43 3.06 4.01
CA LEU A 125 21.75 2.93 5.42
C LEU A 125 21.94 1.48 5.89
N GLY A 126 21.73 0.50 5.00
CA GLY A 126 21.87 -0.93 5.28
C GLY A 126 20.66 -1.58 5.97
N ALA A 127 19.53 -0.89 6.06
CA ALA A 127 18.30 -1.43 6.62
C ALA A 127 17.62 -2.39 5.62
N LEU A 128 17.08 -3.50 6.12
CA LEU A 128 16.16 -4.34 5.34
C LEU A 128 14.92 -3.49 4.98
N THR A 129 14.70 -3.24 3.70
CA THR A 129 13.68 -2.30 3.23
C THR A 129 12.50 -3.04 2.60
N VAL A 130 11.33 -2.93 3.21
CA VAL A 130 10.12 -3.60 2.78
C VAL A 130 9.01 -2.58 2.48
N ALA A 131 8.48 -2.60 1.27
CA ALA A 131 7.34 -1.77 0.90
C ALA A 131 6.02 -2.51 1.12
N VAL A 132 5.05 -1.87 1.77
CA VAL A 132 3.68 -2.36 1.92
C VAL A 132 2.75 -1.27 1.42
N VAL A 133 2.26 -1.41 0.19
CA VAL A 133 1.59 -0.33 -0.53
C VAL A 133 0.26 -0.78 -1.13
N THR A 134 -0.64 0.17 -1.35
CA THR A 134 -1.92 -0.10 -1.97
C THR A 134 -2.00 0.45 -3.39
N ARG A 135 -2.68 -0.27 -4.29
CA ARG A 135 -3.13 0.26 -5.57
C ARG A 135 -4.45 1.00 -5.40
N PRO A 136 -4.69 2.08 -6.17
CA PRO A 136 -5.96 2.80 -6.09
C PRO A 136 -7.13 1.90 -6.51
N PHE A 137 -8.32 2.26 -6.06
CA PHE A 137 -9.55 1.67 -6.56
C PHE A 137 -9.77 2.06 -8.02
N SER A 138 -10.42 1.20 -8.80
CA SER A 138 -10.74 1.45 -10.21
C SER A 138 -11.62 2.70 -10.40
N PHE A 139 -12.52 3.00 -9.45
CA PHE A 139 -13.35 4.20 -9.48
C PHE A 139 -12.56 5.51 -9.26
N GLU A 140 -11.33 5.46 -8.77
CA GLU A 140 -10.46 6.63 -8.64
C GLU A 140 -9.91 7.13 -9.99
N GLY A 141 -10.09 6.35 -11.06
CA GLY A 141 -9.83 6.72 -12.43
C GLY A 141 -8.56 6.11 -13.04
N ALA A 142 -8.62 5.89 -14.36
CA ALA A 142 -7.54 5.23 -15.10
C ALA A 142 -6.19 5.99 -15.02
N HIS A 143 -6.21 7.32 -15.00
CA HIS A 143 -5.00 8.12 -14.89
C HIS A 143 -4.24 7.84 -13.59
N ARG A 144 -4.97 7.67 -12.50
CA ARG A 144 -4.39 7.34 -11.20
C ARG A 144 -3.75 5.97 -11.19
N ASN A 145 -4.36 5.00 -11.86
CA ASN A 145 -3.79 3.66 -12.03
C ASN A 145 -2.48 3.69 -12.84
N VAL A 146 -2.41 4.45 -13.93
CA VAL A 146 -1.18 4.61 -14.73
C VAL A 146 -0.05 5.20 -13.89
N ILE A 147 -0.35 6.23 -13.09
CA ILE A 147 0.63 6.84 -12.16
C ILE A 147 1.08 5.80 -11.12
N ALA A 148 0.15 5.01 -10.57
CA ALA A 148 0.44 3.98 -9.58
C ALA A 148 1.39 2.90 -10.12
N GLU A 149 1.13 2.39 -11.33
CA GLU A 149 1.98 1.37 -11.96
C GLU A 149 3.41 1.88 -12.18
N LYS A 150 3.55 3.08 -12.74
CA LYS A 150 4.87 3.67 -12.96
C LYS A 150 5.63 3.87 -11.64
N GLY A 151 4.97 4.42 -10.63
CA GLY A 151 5.59 4.60 -9.31
C GLY A 151 5.93 3.29 -8.62
N LEU A 152 5.12 2.25 -8.84
CA LEU A 152 5.40 0.92 -8.34
C LEU A 152 6.64 0.31 -9.01
N GLU A 153 6.81 0.49 -10.32
CA GLU A 153 8.03 0.06 -11.04
C GLU A 153 9.30 0.73 -10.50
N ASP A 154 9.21 2.01 -10.12
CA ASP A 154 10.34 2.72 -9.53
C ASP A 154 10.60 2.26 -8.09
N LEU A 155 9.54 2.03 -7.29
CA LEU A 155 9.68 1.55 -5.92
C LEU A 155 10.30 0.15 -5.84
N LYS A 156 9.90 -0.77 -6.75
CA LYS A 156 10.42 -2.14 -6.81
C LYS A 156 11.93 -2.22 -6.95
N LYS A 157 12.56 -1.24 -7.57
CA LYS A 157 14.01 -1.18 -7.77
C LYS A 157 14.79 -0.83 -6.50
N GLU A 158 14.11 -0.16 -5.57
CA GLU A 158 14.73 0.44 -4.38
C GLU A 158 14.43 -0.33 -3.08
N VAL A 159 13.63 -1.39 -3.14
CA VAL A 159 13.27 -2.21 -1.96
C VAL A 159 13.80 -3.63 -2.08
N ASP A 160 13.87 -4.33 -0.95
CA ASP A 160 14.25 -5.75 -0.90
C ASP A 160 13.05 -6.67 -1.12
N ALA A 161 11.92 -6.33 -0.50
CA ALA A 161 10.65 -7.01 -0.72
C ALA A 161 9.51 -5.97 -0.82
N TYR A 162 8.46 -6.32 -1.55
CA TYR A 162 7.30 -5.46 -1.66
C TYR A 162 6.00 -6.26 -1.66
N LEU A 163 5.05 -5.77 -0.88
CA LEU A 163 3.67 -6.24 -0.83
C LEU A 163 2.77 -5.18 -1.46
N VAL A 164 2.05 -5.55 -2.50
CA VAL A 164 1.09 -4.68 -3.19
C VAL A 164 -0.31 -5.18 -2.93
N ILE A 165 -1.15 -4.35 -2.36
CA ILE A 165 -2.54 -4.67 -2.04
C ILE A 165 -3.44 -3.98 -3.07
N PRO A 166 -4.12 -4.74 -3.96
CA PRO A 166 -5.08 -4.16 -4.89
C PRO A 166 -6.36 -3.81 -4.13
N ASN A 167 -6.68 -2.51 -3.99
CA ASN A 167 -7.87 -2.09 -3.26
C ASN A 167 -9.17 -2.67 -3.84
N ASP A 168 -9.25 -2.88 -5.16
CA ASP A 168 -10.41 -3.49 -5.79
C ASP A 168 -10.73 -4.91 -5.28
N LYS A 169 -9.71 -5.67 -4.87
CA LYS A 169 -9.92 -7.00 -4.26
C LYS A 169 -10.65 -6.90 -2.93
N LEU A 170 -10.46 -5.79 -2.22
CA LEU A 170 -11.14 -5.55 -0.95
C LEU A 170 -12.62 -5.27 -1.16
N LEU A 171 -13.02 -4.69 -2.31
CA LEU A 171 -14.44 -4.47 -2.63
C LEU A 171 -15.21 -5.77 -2.80
N ALA A 172 -14.53 -6.85 -3.20
CA ALA A 172 -15.16 -8.17 -3.32
C ALA A 172 -15.53 -8.80 -1.96
N ILE A 173 -14.97 -8.28 -0.88
CA ILE A 173 -15.11 -8.83 0.47
C ILE A 173 -16.04 -7.95 1.34
N VAL A 174 -16.30 -6.70 0.93
CA VAL A 174 -17.17 -5.79 1.68
C VAL A 174 -18.64 -5.98 1.32
N GLU A 175 -19.52 -5.69 2.28
CA GLU A 175 -20.96 -5.72 2.06
C GLU A 175 -21.41 -4.56 1.16
N ALA A 176 -22.51 -4.76 0.41
CA ALA A 176 -23.04 -3.78 -0.55
C ALA A 176 -23.34 -2.39 0.05
N HIS A 177 -23.53 -2.31 1.35
CA HIS A 177 -23.83 -1.07 2.07
C HIS A 177 -22.63 -0.45 2.80
N THR A 178 -21.41 -0.94 2.53
CA THR A 178 -20.19 -0.41 3.15
C THR A 178 -19.94 1.02 2.69
N SER A 179 -19.76 1.95 3.64
CA SER A 179 -19.44 3.34 3.33
C SER A 179 -18.03 3.47 2.74
N ALA A 180 -17.80 4.50 1.92
CA ALA A 180 -16.46 4.78 1.37
C ALA A 180 -15.41 4.91 2.50
N LYS A 181 -15.75 5.54 3.62
CA LYS A 181 -14.88 5.64 4.80
C LYS A 181 -14.45 4.27 5.30
N ASN A 182 -15.36 3.33 5.39
CA ASN A 182 -15.08 1.98 5.86
C ASN A 182 -14.25 1.18 4.85
N ALA A 183 -14.45 1.40 3.54
CA ALA A 183 -13.63 0.77 2.51
C ALA A 183 -12.16 1.20 2.60
N PHE A 184 -11.89 2.49 2.78
CA PHE A 184 -10.52 2.98 3.01
C PHE A 184 -9.96 2.51 4.37
N ALA A 185 -10.76 2.48 5.44
CA ALA A 185 -10.33 1.94 6.72
C ALA A 185 -9.95 0.46 6.64
N LEU A 186 -10.59 -0.31 5.76
CA LEU A 186 -10.21 -1.69 5.49
C LEU A 186 -8.83 -1.78 4.81
N CYS A 187 -8.51 -0.87 3.87
CA CYS A 187 -7.17 -0.79 3.29
C CYS A 187 -6.11 -0.54 4.37
N ASP A 188 -6.37 0.42 5.27
CA ASP A 188 -5.47 0.74 6.38
C ASP A 188 -5.32 -0.44 7.34
N GLU A 189 -6.40 -1.20 7.58
CA GLU A 189 -6.39 -2.40 8.40
C GLU A 189 -5.51 -3.52 7.81
N ILE A 190 -5.57 -3.75 6.50
CA ILE A 190 -4.72 -4.75 5.83
C ILE A 190 -3.25 -4.31 5.88
N LEU A 191 -2.96 -3.02 5.63
CA LEU A 191 -1.60 -2.49 5.78
C LEU A 191 -1.09 -2.68 7.22
N ARG A 192 -1.95 -2.45 8.21
CA ARG A 192 -1.66 -2.68 9.61
C ARG A 192 -1.31 -4.14 9.90
N GLN A 193 -2.14 -5.06 9.44
CA GLN A 193 -1.95 -6.50 9.65
C GLN A 193 -0.66 -7.00 8.98
N ALA A 194 -0.32 -6.47 7.81
CA ALA A 194 0.93 -6.79 7.13
C ALA A 194 2.16 -6.38 7.93
N VAL A 195 2.16 -5.15 8.44
CA VAL A 195 3.26 -4.64 9.27
C VAL A 195 3.31 -5.32 10.62
N GLU A 196 2.16 -5.48 11.30
CA GLU A 196 2.05 -6.17 12.60
C GLU A 196 2.55 -7.61 12.47
N GLY A 197 2.08 -8.35 11.44
CA GLY A 197 2.46 -9.75 11.27
C GLY A 197 3.97 -9.97 11.15
N VAL A 198 4.70 -9.09 10.46
CA VAL A 198 6.16 -9.19 10.36
C VAL A 198 6.84 -8.67 11.63
N SER A 199 6.38 -7.56 12.18
CA SER A 199 7.02 -6.96 13.35
C SER A 199 6.85 -7.84 14.61
N ASP A 200 5.68 -8.43 14.78
CA ASP A 200 5.38 -9.28 15.93
C ASP A 200 6.31 -10.50 16.00
N ILE A 201 6.63 -11.09 14.84
CA ILE A 201 7.57 -12.22 14.75
C ILE A 201 8.94 -11.84 15.31
N ILE A 202 9.37 -10.60 15.08
CA ILE A 202 10.71 -10.11 15.40
C ILE A 202 10.75 -9.58 16.84
N THR A 203 9.66 -8.92 17.30
CA THR A 203 9.69 -8.13 18.54
C THR A 203 8.92 -8.71 19.69
N THR A 204 8.01 -9.65 19.43
CA THR A 204 7.19 -10.26 20.47
C THR A 204 7.78 -11.59 20.91
N PRO A 205 8.20 -11.73 22.18
CA PRO A 205 8.63 -13.02 22.70
C PRO A 205 7.49 -14.03 22.61
N GLY A 206 7.69 -15.07 21.85
CA GLY A 206 6.74 -16.18 21.71
C GLY A 206 7.30 -17.47 22.32
N GLU A 207 6.56 -18.57 22.21
CA GLU A 207 7.04 -19.90 22.61
C GLU A 207 8.13 -20.41 21.65
N ILE A 208 8.05 -20.02 20.38
CA ILE A 208 9.09 -20.21 19.36
C ILE A 208 9.38 -18.85 18.74
N ASN A 209 10.58 -18.33 19.00
CA ASN A 209 11.05 -17.05 18.49
C ASN A 209 11.79 -17.25 17.18
N THR A 210 11.52 -16.37 16.24
CA THR A 210 12.27 -16.28 14.98
C THR A 210 13.30 -15.16 15.12
N ASP A 211 14.55 -15.44 14.77
CA ASP A 211 15.61 -14.43 14.74
C ASP A 211 15.36 -13.43 13.59
N PHE A 212 15.72 -12.17 13.82
CA PHE A 212 15.68 -11.13 12.78
C PHE A 212 16.47 -11.53 11.51
N ASN A 213 17.61 -12.21 11.68
CA ASN A 213 18.41 -12.67 10.55
C ASN A 213 17.71 -13.73 9.70
N ASP A 214 16.84 -14.53 10.29
CA ASP A 214 16.01 -15.49 9.56
C ASP A 214 15.00 -14.77 8.68
N VAL A 215 14.29 -13.77 9.24
CA VAL A 215 13.38 -12.90 8.46
C VAL A 215 14.13 -12.16 7.36
N LYS A 216 15.31 -11.62 7.67
CA LYS A 216 16.17 -10.95 6.70
C LYS A 216 16.52 -11.89 5.55
N THR A 217 16.92 -13.12 5.83
CA THR A 217 17.31 -14.11 4.81
C THR A 217 16.17 -14.45 3.83
N ILE A 218 14.92 -14.39 4.27
CA ILE A 218 13.75 -14.65 3.41
C ILE A 218 13.35 -13.40 2.61
N MET A 219 13.58 -12.20 3.17
CA MET A 219 13.06 -10.95 2.58
C MET A 219 14.11 -10.15 1.80
N GLU A 220 15.40 -10.32 2.06
CA GLU A 220 16.47 -9.58 1.38
C GLU A 220 16.51 -9.96 -0.10
N GLY A 221 16.31 -8.97 -0.98
CA GLY A 221 16.28 -9.17 -2.42
C GLY A 221 15.18 -10.12 -2.93
N ALA A 222 14.15 -10.39 -2.13
CA ALA A 222 13.10 -11.36 -2.46
C ALA A 222 12.12 -10.85 -3.51
N GLY A 223 12.05 -9.53 -3.76
CA GLY A 223 11.13 -8.94 -4.72
C GLY A 223 9.67 -9.01 -4.26
N PRO A 224 8.75 -9.60 -5.08
CA PRO A 224 7.35 -9.66 -4.71
C PRO A 224 7.12 -10.55 -3.50
N ALA A 225 6.32 -10.05 -2.56
CA ALA A 225 5.81 -10.78 -1.42
C ALA A 225 4.28 -10.84 -1.47
N LEU A 226 3.72 -11.96 -1.10
CA LEU A 226 2.30 -12.17 -0.97
C LEU A 226 1.98 -12.45 0.49
N MET A 227 0.85 -11.93 0.98
CA MET A 227 0.41 -12.15 2.35
C MET A 227 -1.02 -12.69 2.36
N GLY A 228 -1.21 -13.73 3.16
CA GLY A 228 -2.52 -14.25 3.46
C GLY A 228 -2.76 -14.31 4.96
N ILE A 229 -4.02 -14.10 5.36
CA ILE A 229 -4.45 -14.15 6.75
C ILE A 229 -5.66 -15.05 6.84
N GLY A 230 -5.66 -15.92 7.82
CA GLY A 230 -6.80 -16.77 8.16
C GLY A 230 -7.09 -16.73 9.64
N ILE A 231 -8.37 -16.72 10.00
CA ILE A 231 -8.84 -16.75 11.38
C ILE A 231 -9.98 -17.76 11.45
N ALA A 232 -9.86 -18.71 12.35
CA ALA A 232 -10.88 -19.72 12.54
C ALA A 232 -11.08 -20.07 14.02
N ASP A 233 -12.23 -20.66 14.31
CA ASP A 233 -12.62 -21.19 15.61
C ASP A 233 -13.14 -22.63 15.49
N GLY A 234 -13.25 -23.34 16.60
CA GLY A 234 -13.77 -24.71 16.66
C GLY A 234 -12.70 -25.80 16.58
N ASP A 235 -13.14 -27.04 16.35
CA ASP A 235 -12.28 -28.23 16.49
C ASP A 235 -11.18 -28.34 15.42
N ASN A 236 -11.44 -27.82 14.20
CA ASN A 236 -10.50 -27.82 13.08
C ASN A 236 -9.89 -26.44 12.81
N ARG A 237 -9.89 -25.55 13.83
CA ARG A 237 -9.50 -24.15 13.70
C ARG A 237 -8.14 -23.92 13.05
N ALA A 238 -7.16 -24.74 13.34
CA ALA A 238 -5.81 -24.62 12.79
C ALA A 238 -5.77 -24.90 11.29
N ARG A 239 -6.42 -25.98 10.86
CA ARG A 239 -6.54 -26.34 9.45
C ARG A 239 -7.35 -25.31 8.66
N ASP A 240 -8.49 -24.88 9.21
CA ASP A 240 -9.38 -23.92 8.57
C ASP A 240 -8.71 -22.54 8.45
N ALA A 241 -8.01 -22.07 9.49
CA ALA A 241 -7.25 -20.83 9.45
C ALA A 241 -6.09 -20.92 8.45
N ALA A 242 -5.34 -22.03 8.41
CA ALA A 242 -4.27 -22.22 7.43
C ALA A 242 -4.81 -22.23 6.00
N ALA A 243 -5.90 -22.94 5.76
CA ALA A 243 -6.54 -22.97 4.44
C ALA A 243 -7.07 -21.59 4.01
N GLN A 244 -7.64 -20.79 4.93
CA GLN A 244 -8.04 -19.42 4.67
C GLN A 244 -6.84 -18.52 4.36
N ALA A 245 -5.73 -18.66 5.09
CA ALA A 245 -4.52 -17.88 4.85
C ALA A 245 -3.93 -18.16 3.47
N VAL A 246 -3.82 -19.43 3.09
CA VAL A 246 -3.26 -19.87 1.80
C VAL A 246 -4.16 -19.50 0.61
N ASN A 247 -5.48 -19.46 0.81
CA ASN A 247 -6.47 -19.10 -0.23
C ASN A 247 -7.06 -17.69 -0.01
N SER A 248 -6.33 -16.82 0.66
CA SER A 248 -6.80 -15.45 0.93
C SER A 248 -7.10 -14.71 -0.38
N PRO A 249 -8.23 -13.99 -0.48
CA PRO A 249 -8.54 -13.16 -1.65
C PRO A 249 -7.55 -12.00 -1.86
N LEU A 250 -6.74 -11.70 -0.86
CA LEU A 250 -5.65 -10.71 -0.95
C LEU A 250 -4.47 -11.22 -1.80
N LEU A 251 -4.39 -12.53 -2.01
CA LEU A 251 -3.39 -13.14 -2.88
C LEU A 251 -3.83 -12.96 -4.34
N ASP A 252 -3.04 -12.23 -5.12
CA ASP A 252 -3.29 -12.06 -6.57
C ASP A 252 -3.03 -13.36 -7.35
N VAL A 253 -2.14 -14.20 -6.81
CA VAL A 253 -1.72 -15.49 -7.35
C VAL A 253 -1.59 -16.50 -6.22
N SER A 254 -1.66 -17.77 -6.58
CA SER A 254 -1.37 -18.86 -5.63
C SER A 254 0.04 -18.73 -5.05
N ILE A 255 0.20 -19.06 -3.79
CA ILE A 255 1.53 -19.13 -3.15
C ILE A 255 2.41 -20.27 -3.71
N ASN A 256 1.88 -21.05 -4.65
CA ASN A 256 2.61 -22.12 -5.32
C ASN A 256 3.87 -21.56 -6.01
N GLY A 257 5.01 -22.17 -5.74
CA GLY A 257 6.29 -21.76 -6.30
C GLY A 257 7.04 -20.70 -5.50
N ALA A 258 6.51 -20.24 -4.36
CA ALA A 258 7.26 -19.42 -3.41
C ALA A 258 8.48 -20.19 -2.88
N LYS A 259 9.63 -19.54 -2.84
CA LYS A 259 10.90 -20.11 -2.34
C LYS A 259 11.17 -19.77 -0.88
N GLY A 260 10.49 -18.77 -0.33
CA GLY A 260 10.56 -18.37 1.07
C GLY A 260 9.15 -18.25 1.66
N ILE A 261 8.94 -18.85 2.80
CA ILE A 261 7.69 -18.79 3.55
C ILE A 261 7.99 -18.40 4.99
N LEU A 262 7.29 -17.40 5.45
CA LEU A 262 7.24 -17.00 6.83
C LEU A 262 5.79 -17.12 7.29
N PHE A 263 5.52 -17.93 8.33
CA PHE A 263 4.18 -17.98 8.88
C PHE A 263 4.17 -17.90 10.39
N VAL A 264 3.11 -17.31 10.91
CA VAL A 264 2.87 -17.14 12.33
C VAL A 264 1.57 -17.81 12.69
N VAL A 265 1.62 -18.60 13.74
CA VAL A 265 0.43 -19.14 14.39
C VAL A 265 0.23 -18.36 15.69
N ALA A 266 -0.81 -17.56 15.74
CA ALA A 266 -1.21 -16.80 16.91
C ALA A 266 -2.46 -17.41 17.52
N GLY A 267 -2.41 -17.70 18.82
CA GLY A 267 -3.53 -18.26 19.56
C GLY A 267 -3.65 -17.66 20.96
N ALA A 268 -4.73 -18.01 21.65
CA ALA A 268 -4.88 -17.74 23.06
C ALA A 268 -4.05 -18.79 23.88
N GLU A 269 -4.27 -18.88 25.18
CA GLU A 269 -3.57 -19.86 26.07
C GLU A 269 -3.81 -21.33 25.73
N ASP A 270 -4.81 -21.60 24.91
CA ASP A 270 -5.28 -22.94 24.54
C ASP A 270 -4.71 -23.49 23.24
N LEU A 271 -3.68 -22.81 22.65
CA LEU A 271 -3.04 -23.26 21.42
C LEU A 271 -2.22 -24.56 21.67
N GLY A 272 -2.61 -25.63 20.98
CA GLY A 272 -1.95 -26.94 21.08
C GLY A 272 -0.85 -27.13 20.03
N ILE A 273 0.22 -27.83 20.37
CA ILE A 273 1.32 -28.11 19.43
C ILE A 273 0.87 -28.93 18.21
N LEU A 274 -0.11 -29.81 18.36
CA LEU A 274 -0.66 -30.59 17.26
C LEU A 274 -1.41 -29.70 16.27
N GLU A 275 -2.07 -28.63 16.73
CA GLU A 275 -2.71 -27.62 15.88
C GLU A 275 -1.68 -26.84 15.04
N VAL A 276 -0.54 -26.49 15.64
CA VAL A 276 0.57 -25.86 14.92
C VAL A 276 1.12 -26.79 13.85
N GLN A 277 1.27 -28.07 14.13
CA GLN A 277 1.71 -29.08 13.16
C GLN A 277 0.70 -29.24 12.01
N GLU A 278 -0.58 -29.21 12.31
CA GLU A 278 -1.64 -29.33 11.31
C GLU A 278 -1.66 -28.10 10.38
N ALA A 279 -1.54 -26.90 10.94
CA ALA A 279 -1.39 -25.66 10.17
C ALA A 279 -0.15 -25.68 9.27
N ALA A 280 1.00 -26.06 9.82
CA ALA A 280 2.26 -26.16 9.07
C ALA A 280 2.16 -27.15 7.91
N LYS A 281 1.46 -28.27 8.08
CA LYS A 281 1.22 -29.24 7.03
C LYS A 281 0.43 -28.64 5.87
N VAL A 282 -0.69 -27.96 6.14
CA VAL A 282 -1.53 -27.31 5.11
C VAL A 282 -0.73 -26.29 4.33
N ILE A 283 0.07 -25.46 5.01
CA ILE A 283 0.91 -24.45 4.37
C ILE A 283 1.99 -25.11 3.51
N SER A 284 2.69 -26.12 4.04
CA SER A 284 3.79 -26.80 3.35
C SER A 284 3.33 -27.57 2.10
N GLU A 285 2.09 -28.06 2.07
CA GLU A 285 1.49 -28.72 0.90
C GLU A 285 1.22 -27.73 -0.25
N SER A 286 1.17 -26.43 0.05
CA SER A 286 0.84 -25.37 -0.90
C SER A 286 2.05 -24.61 -1.45
N VAL A 287 3.28 -25.03 -1.13
CA VAL A 287 4.51 -24.32 -1.49
C VAL A 287 5.52 -25.25 -2.18
N ASP A 288 6.62 -24.67 -2.72
CA ASP A 288 7.70 -25.48 -3.29
C ASP A 288 8.33 -26.40 -2.23
N LYS A 289 8.67 -27.63 -2.61
CA LYS A 289 9.28 -28.61 -1.71
C LYS A 289 10.63 -28.20 -1.14
N ASN A 290 11.32 -27.30 -1.83
CA ASN A 290 12.62 -26.74 -1.42
C ASN A 290 12.47 -25.34 -0.82
N ALA A 291 11.24 -24.86 -0.56
CA ALA A 291 11.03 -23.57 0.07
C ALA A 291 11.65 -23.51 1.46
N ARG A 292 12.27 -22.38 1.77
CA ARG A 292 12.70 -22.08 3.14
C ARG A 292 11.48 -21.71 3.96
N VAL A 293 11.18 -22.49 4.98
CA VAL A 293 10.00 -22.27 5.84
C VAL A 293 10.49 -21.83 7.21
N ILE A 294 10.07 -20.64 7.62
CA ILE A 294 10.28 -20.11 8.96
C ILE A 294 8.91 -19.93 9.61
N PHE A 295 8.80 -20.32 10.87
CA PHE A 295 7.55 -20.16 11.59
C PHE A 295 7.78 -19.65 13.01
N GLY A 296 6.78 -18.90 13.48
CA GLY A 296 6.72 -18.42 14.85
C GLY A 296 5.41 -18.85 15.51
N ILE A 297 5.46 -19.04 16.81
CA ILE A 297 4.27 -19.27 17.63
C ILE A 297 4.20 -18.12 18.62
N MET A 298 3.08 -17.40 18.62
CA MET A 298 2.88 -16.27 19.50
C MET A 298 1.53 -16.31 20.21
N ARG A 299 1.49 -15.71 21.38
CA ARG A 299 0.26 -15.50 22.10
C ARG A 299 -0.35 -14.15 21.68
N ASP A 300 -1.61 -14.17 21.28
CA ASP A 300 -2.37 -12.96 20.97
C ASP A 300 -3.54 -12.79 21.94
N GLU A 301 -3.39 -11.81 22.83
CA GLU A 301 -4.41 -11.48 23.84
C GLU A 301 -5.71 -10.89 23.25
N LYS A 302 -5.68 -10.47 21.98
CA LYS A 302 -6.85 -9.95 21.26
C LYS A 302 -7.75 -11.07 20.75
N LEU A 303 -7.24 -12.30 20.66
CA LEU A 303 -8.00 -13.46 20.21
C LEU A 303 -8.87 -14.01 21.36
N LYS A 304 -10.08 -14.41 20.99
CA LYS A 304 -10.96 -15.10 21.94
C LYS A 304 -10.42 -16.52 22.18
N LYS A 305 -10.70 -17.05 23.37
CA LYS A 305 -10.45 -18.46 23.66
C LYS A 305 -11.13 -19.32 22.60
N GLY A 306 -10.43 -20.29 22.03
CA GLY A 306 -10.94 -21.10 20.94
C GLY A 306 -10.69 -20.54 19.54
N GLN A 307 -10.02 -19.40 19.40
CA GLN A 307 -9.66 -18.83 18.09
C GLN A 307 -8.17 -18.98 17.80
N ILE A 308 -7.84 -19.19 16.53
CA ILE A 308 -6.49 -19.15 15.99
C ILE A 308 -6.44 -18.17 14.83
N ARG A 309 -5.37 -17.39 14.76
CA ARG A 309 -5.02 -16.54 13.63
C ARG A 309 -3.72 -17.05 13.00
N ILE A 310 -3.72 -17.22 11.70
CA ILE A 310 -2.53 -17.60 10.93
C ILE A 310 -2.23 -16.52 9.92
N ILE A 311 -1.00 -16.03 9.91
CA ILE A 311 -0.48 -15.09 8.93
C ILE A 311 0.59 -15.83 8.14
N VAL A 312 0.47 -15.81 6.81
CA VAL A 312 1.44 -16.42 5.88
C VAL A 312 2.00 -15.33 5.00
N ILE A 313 3.32 -15.25 4.89
CA ILE A 313 4.02 -14.36 3.97
C ILE A 313 4.88 -15.24 3.07
N ALA A 314 4.59 -15.17 1.78
CA ALA A 314 5.28 -15.94 0.75
C ALA A 314 6.13 -15.00 -0.11
N THR A 315 7.38 -15.38 -0.39
CA THR A 315 8.36 -14.58 -1.11
C THR A 315 9.16 -15.41 -2.11
N GLY A 316 9.96 -14.76 -2.95
CA GLY A 316 10.88 -15.44 -3.86
C GLY A 316 10.15 -16.20 -4.98
N PHE A 317 9.12 -15.59 -5.55
CA PHE A 317 8.43 -16.15 -6.70
C PHE A 317 9.31 -16.14 -7.94
N PRO A 318 9.19 -17.13 -8.85
CA PRO A 318 9.86 -17.11 -10.14
C PRO A 318 9.46 -15.87 -10.94
N ASP A 319 10.40 -15.28 -11.67
CA ASP A 319 10.13 -14.15 -12.55
C ASP A 319 9.01 -14.50 -13.54
N GLY A 320 7.98 -13.66 -13.57
CA GLY A 320 6.79 -13.84 -14.44
C GLY A 320 5.54 -14.38 -13.75
N THR A 321 5.60 -14.84 -12.49
CA THR A 321 4.42 -15.37 -11.78
C THR A 321 3.51 -14.26 -11.25
N THR A 322 4.06 -13.08 -10.96
CA THR A 322 3.31 -11.87 -10.56
C THR A 322 3.01 -10.99 -11.78
N GLY A 323 2.58 -11.60 -12.87
CA GLY A 323 2.32 -10.95 -14.15
C GLY A 323 1.19 -9.93 -14.04
N SER A 324 1.50 -8.73 -14.43
CA SER A 324 0.57 -7.68 -14.83
C SER A 324 -0.56 -8.28 -15.68
N THR A 325 -1.76 -8.33 -15.13
CA THR A 325 -2.99 -8.76 -15.82
C THR A 325 -3.38 -7.84 -16.98
N THR A 326 -2.63 -6.77 -17.20
CA THR A 326 -2.86 -5.81 -18.31
C THR A 326 -2.08 -6.14 -19.60
N GLY A 327 -1.09 -7.06 -19.55
CA GLY A 327 -0.27 -7.39 -20.72
C GLY A 327 -0.74 -8.61 -21.53
N GLY A 328 -1.71 -9.38 -21.01
CA GLY A 328 -2.12 -10.66 -21.61
C GLY A 328 -3.11 -10.56 -22.77
N ILE A 329 -3.85 -9.48 -22.88
CA ILE A 329 -4.89 -9.33 -23.90
C ILE A 329 -4.37 -8.65 -25.17
N GLU A 330 -3.40 -7.74 -25.06
CA GLU A 330 -2.86 -7.06 -26.25
C GLU A 330 -1.85 -7.87 -27.05
N ARG A 331 -1.09 -8.80 -26.45
CA ARG A 331 -0.16 -9.64 -27.20
C ARG A 331 -0.82 -10.75 -28.00
N SER A 332 -2.03 -11.17 -27.65
CA SER A 332 -2.77 -12.21 -28.41
C SER A 332 -3.49 -11.69 -29.65
N LEU A 333 -3.73 -10.37 -29.73
CA LEU A 333 -4.45 -9.77 -30.89
C LEU A 333 -3.52 -9.32 -32.02
N PHE A 334 -2.20 -9.25 -31.82
CA PHE A 334 -1.23 -8.84 -32.85
C PHE A 334 -0.23 -9.93 -33.24
N ALA A 335 -0.32 -11.12 -32.69
CA ALA A 335 0.48 -12.28 -33.12
C ALA A 335 -0.27 -13.11 -34.19
N MET A 336 -0.68 -12.44 -35.27
CA MET A 336 -0.86 -13.12 -36.56
C MET A 336 0.46 -13.01 -37.31
N GLU A 337 1.33 -14.01 -37.16
CA GLU A 337 2.43 -14.23 -38.08
C GLU A 337 1.87 -14.44 -39.50
N PRO A 338 2.39 -13.71 -40.50
CA PRO A 338 2.07 -14.03 -41.89
C PRO A 338 2.69 -15.41 -42.21
N LYS A 339 1.86 -16.39 -42.41
CA LYS A 339 2.30 -17.67 -43.00
C LYS A 339 2.93 -17.38 -44.35
N GLU A 340 4.22 -17.61 -44.49
CA GLU A 340 4.92 -17.73 -45.76
C GLU A 340 4.21 -18.80 -46.60
N GLN A 341 3.52 -18.35 -47.63
CA GLN A 341 3.05 -19.24 -48.70
C GLN A 341 4.25 -19.60 -49.57
N GLN A 342 4.62 -20.87 -49.57
CA GLN A 342 5.55 -21.46 -50.52
C GLN A 342 5.02 -21.24 -51.95
N GLU A 343 5.75 -20.44 -52.73
CA GLU A 343 5.54 -20.33 -54.17
C GLU A 343 5.89 -21.62 -54.86
N THR A 344 4.90 -22.32 -55.35
CA THR A 344 5.08 -23.31 -56.44
C THR A 344 5.15 -22.57 -57.77
N LYS A 345 6.31 -22.64 -58.41
CA LYS A 345 6.53 -22.19 -59.77
C LYS A 345 5.65 -22.95 -60.76
N SER A 346 4.80 -22.25 -61.50
CA SER A 346 4.44 -22.67 -62.85
C SER A 346 4.29 -21.45 -63.74
N SER A 347 5.16 -21.42 -64.75
CA SER A 347 5.15 -20.52 -65.89
C SER A 347 3.92 -20.68 -66.74
N ILE A 348 3.42 -19.61 -67.32
CA ILE A 348 3.02 -19.48 -68.76
C ILE A 348 2.43 -18.10 -69.02
N PHE A 349 3.09 -17.41 -69.94
CA PHE A 349 2.67 -16.38 -70.94
C PHE A 349 1.41 -15.54 -70.73
N GLY A 350 1.57 -14.20 -70.97
CA GLY A 350 0.48 -13.32 -71.41
C GLY A 350 0.74 -11.82 -71.28
N ASN A 351 1.34 -11.29 -72.33
CA ASN A 351 1.46 -9.85 -72.62
C ASN A 351 0.11 -9.16 -72.67
N ALA A 352 -0.07 -8.03 -71.96
CA ALA A 352 -0.94 -6.93 -72.47
C ALA A 352 -0.60 -5.61 -71.72
N MET A 353 -0.16 -4.67 -72.53
CA MET A 353 -0.07 -3.26 -72.20
C MET A 353 -1.39 -2.67 -71.77
N ARG A 354 -1.43 -1.87 -70.71
CA ARG A 354 -2.39 -0.76 -70.56
C ARG A 354 -1.81 0.40 -69.78
N ARG A 355 -1.87 1.49 -70.45
CA ARG A 355 -1.60 2.90 -70.21
C ARG A 355 -1.86 3.36 -68.78
N GLU A 356 -0.93 4.16 -68.29
CA GLU A 356 -1.04 5.08 -67.15
C GLU A 356 -2.02 6.23 -67.51
N GLU A 357 -2.96 6.49 -66.62
CA GLU A 357 -3.68 7.77 -66.54
C GLU A 357 -3.26 8.51 -65.26
N PRO A 358 -3.01 9.80 -65.32
CA PRO A 358 -2.54 10.57 -64.16
C PRO A 358 -3.69 10.98 -63.25
N LEU A 359 -3.43 10.92 -61.94
CA LEU A 359 -4.31 11.38 -60.86
C LEU A 359 -4.45 12.92 -60.88
N PRO A 360 -5.65 13.47 -60.60
CA PRO A 360 -5.87 14.93 -60.56
C PRO A 360 -5.32 15.52 -59.23
N GLU A 361 -4.71 16.71 -59.34
CA GLU A 361 -4.24 17.57 -58.27
C GLU A 361 -5.40 18.10 -57.43
N PRO A 362 -5.21 18.33 -56.10
CA PRO A 362 -6.26 18.92 -55.26
C PRO A 362 -6.37 20.44 -55.47
N VAL A 363 -7.59 20.88 -55.73
CA VAL A 363 -8.02 22.28 -55.87
C VAL A 363 -7.80 23.03 -54.56
N ARG A 364 -7.06 24.12 -54.61
CA ARG A 364 -6.95 25.12 -53.54
C ARG A 364 -8.19 26.01 -53.57
N GLU A 365 -9.05 25.90 -52.57
CA GLU A 365 -10.08 26.88 -52.26
C GLU A 365 -9.48 28.06 -51.48
N ASN A 366 -9.57 29.23 -52.07
CA ASN A 366 -9.31 30.54 -51.46
C ASN A 366 -10.43 30.86 -50.46
N ILE A 367 -10.12 30.88 -49.17
CA ILE A 367 -11.00 31.47 -48.19
C ILE A 367 -10.58 32.93 -48.00
N ARG A 368 -11.53 33.81 -48.30
CA ARG A 368 -11.45 35.27 -48.14
C ARG A 368 -11.37 35.62 -46.65
N GLU A 369 -10.46 36.54 -46.34
CA GLU A 369 -10.46 37.32 -45.09
C GLU A 369 -11.80 38.07 -44.94
N GLU A 370 -12.52 37.81 -43.89
CA GLU A 370 -13.56 38.70 -43.37
C GLU A 370 -13.14 39.23 -41.99
N ALA A 371 -13.35 40.52 -41.84
CA ALA A 371 -12.86 41.44 -40.85
C ALA A 371 -13.38 41.13 -39.41
N GLU A 372 -12.52 41.42 -38.44
CA GLU A 372 -12.84 41.48 -37.01
C GLU A 372 -13.97 42.49 -36.71
N PRO A 373 -14.88 42.18 -35.79
CA PRO A 373 -15.67 43.20 -35.12
C PRO A 373 -15.01 43.61 -33.80
N THR A 374 -14.79 44.90 -33.69
CA THR A 374 -14.32 45.66 -32.54
C THR A 374 -15.11 45.41 -31.26
N ALA A 375 -14.41 45.25 -30.14
CA ALA A 375 -14.95 45.21 -28.80
C ALA A 375 -15.55 46.55 -28.34
N PRO A 376 -16.66 46.56 -27.61
CA PRO A 376 -17.17 47.79 -26.98
C PRO A 376 -16.48 48.08 -25.64
N ALA A 377 -16.25 49.37 -25.44
CA ALA A 377 -15.59 49.97 -24.30
C ALA A 377 -16.28 49.75 -22.95
N ALA A 378 -15.51 49.67 -21.92
CA ALA A 378 -15.93 49.66 -20.53
C ALA A 378 -16.49 51.03 -20.09
N PRO A 379 -17.56 51.07 -19.26
CA PRO A 379 -18.00 52.30 -18.64
C PRO A 379 -17.25 52.60 -17.34
N SER A 380 -17.00 53.89 -17.19
CA SER A 380 -16.29 54.58 -16.13
C SER A 380 -16.88 54.38 -14.72
N ARG A 381 -15.96 54.31 -13.81
CA ARG A 381 -16.05 54.44 -12.36
C ARG A 381 -16.86 55.66 -11.93
N ASN A 382 -17.92 55.47 -11.17
CA ASN A 382 -18.53 56.54 -10.37
C ASN A 382 -18.46 56.14 -8.91
N GLU A 383 -17.79 57.01 -8.18
CA GLU A 383 -17.74 57.08 -6.72
C GLU A 383 -19.17 57.26 -6.17
N ARG A 384 -19.53 56.47 -5.17
CA ARG A 384 -20.60 56.78 -4.23
C ARG A 384 -20.23 56.30 -2.85
N GLU A 385 -20.29 57.29 -1.99
CA GLU A 385 -20.13 57.39 -0.55
C GLU A 385 -20.69 56.23 0.28
N GLU A 386 -19.96 55.91 1.34
CA GLU A 386 -20.38 55.07 2.42
C GLU A 386 -21.46 55.75 3.28
N PRO A 387 -22.41 55.03 3.85
CA PRO A 387 -23.08 55.47 5.07
C PRO A 387 -22.56 54.72 6.29
N ILE A 388 -22.12 55.47 7.24
CA ILE A 388 -21.81 55.13 8.60
C ILE A 388 -23.05 54.52 9.27
N VAL A 389 -22.96 53.28 9.75
CA VAL A 389 -23.97 52.71 10.63
C VAL A 389 -23.42 52.55 12.02
N THR A 390 -24.05 53.30 12.91
CA THR A 390 -23.88 53.42 14.35
C THR A 390 -23.99 52.08 15.08
N ALA A 391 -23.16 51.95 16.11
CA ALA A 391 -23.14 50.90 17.12
C ALA A 391 -24.46 50.79 17.87
N GLN A 392 -24.98 49.58 18.06
CA GLN A 392 -26.02 49.26 19.05
C GLN A 392 -25.46 48.37 20.17
N PRO A 393 -26.03 48.44 21.39
CA PRO A 393 -25.34 48.05 22.61
C PRO A 393 -25.40 46.56 22.90
N GLN A 394 -24.34 46.08 23.53
CA GLN A 394 -24.15 44.72 24.06
C GLN A 394 -25.29 44.40 25.09
N ARG A 395 -26.05 43.32 24.81
CA ARG A 395 -26.83 42.66 25.86
C ARG A 395 -25.91 41.70 26.63
N ARG A 396 -25.83 41.88 27.92
CA ARG A 396 -25.26 40.92 28.88
C ARG A 396 -26.14 39.68 28.82
N ILE A 397 -25.52 38.52 28.57
CA ILE A 397 -26.17 37.22 28.78
C ILE A 397 -25.55 36.63 30.03
N ASP A 398 -26.39 36.36 31.00
CA ASP A 398 -26.05 35.76 32.28
C ASP A 398 -25.52 34.35 32.09
N ASN A 399 -24.43 34.04 32.81
CA ASN A 399 -23.84 32.71 32.90
C ASN A 399 -24.74 31.77 33.67
N GLU A 400 -25.63 31.06 32.98
CA GLU A 400 -26.15 29.80 33.51
C GLU A 400 -25.23 28.67 33.05
N MET A 401 -24.66 27.96 34.02
CA MET A 401 -23.86 26.77 33.85
C MET A 401 -24.75 25.68 33.24
N ILE A 402 -24.63 25.49 31.91
CA ILE A 402 -25.16 24.29 31.24
C ILE A 402 -24.13 23.21 31.38
N THR A 403 -24.37 22.24 32.25
CA THR A 403 -23.62 20.98 32.28
C THR A 403 -23.81 20.28 30.93
N PRO A 404 -22.75 19.85 30.26
CA PRO A 404 -22.91 19.08 29.02
C PRO A 404 -23.58 17.73 29.33
N PRO A 405 -24.44 17.22 28.43
CA PRO A 405 -25.01 15.90 28.59
C PRO A 405 -23.88 14.87 28.60
N VAL A 406 -23.94 13.96 29.56
CA VAL A 406 -23.12 12.75 29.61
C VAL A 406 -23.45 11.97 28.34
N VAL A 407 -22.50 11.95 27.40
CA VAL A 407 -22.52 11.00 26.29
C VAL A 407 -22.12 9.68 26.91
N GLU A 408 -23.04 8.74 27.00
CA GLU A 408 -22.71 7.35 27.25
C GLU A 408 -21.75 6.93 26.11
N GLU A 409 -20.51 6.66 26.45
CA GLU A 409 -19.56 5.99 25.57
C GLU A 409 -20.14 4.62 25.26
N GLU A 410 -20.81 4.49 24.11
CA GLU A 410 -20.99 3.19 23.51
C GLU A 410 -19.58 2.64 23.29
N ASP A 411 -19.24 1.58 24.03
CA ASP A 411 -18.05 0.76 23.84
C ASP A 411 -17.99 0.36 22.35
N ASP A 412 -17.26 1.13 21.57
CA ASP A 412 -16.88 0.78 20.21
C ASP A 412 -15.97 -0.44 20.28
N ALA A 413 -16.58 -1.62 20.28
CA ALA A 413 -15.95 -2.93 20.18
C ALA A 413 -15.27 -3.12 18.80
N TRP A 414 -14.48 -2.15 18.36
CA TRP A 414 -13.69 -2.20 17.14
C TRP A 414 -12.34 -2.91 17.30
N GLY A 415 -12.09 -3.51 18.46
CA GLY A 415 -10.95 -4.39 18.71
C GLY A 415 -11.12 -5.82 18.18
N ALA A 416 -12.26 -6.16 17.59
CA ALA A 416 -12.55 -7.53 17.19
C ALA A 416 -12.62 -7.64 15.67
N ILE A 417 -11.93 -8.60 15.14
CA ILE A 417 -11.92 -9.22 13.80
C ILE A 417 -12.92 -8.61 12.81
N PRO A 418 -12.47 -8.10 11.65
CA PRO A 418 -13.34 -7.63 10.57
C PRO A 418 -14.47 -8.62 10.27
N SER A 419 -15.70 -8.11 10.07
CA SER A 419 -16.91 -8.94 9.91
C SER A 419 -16.82 -9.94 8.76
N PHE A 420 -16.02 -9.67 7.75
CA PHE A 420 -15.80 -10.54 6.60
C PHE A 420 -14.99 -11.81 6.92
N LEU A 421 -14.25 -11.82 8.02
CA LEU A 421 -13.53 -13.01 8.49
C LEU A 421 -14.40 -13.89 9.40
N ARG A 422 -15.64 -13.47 9.70
CA ARG A 422 -16.60 -14.26 10.45
C ARG A 422 -17.49 -15.04 9.48
N ARG A 423 -17.30 -16.34 9.40
CA ARG A 423 -18.22 -17.23 8.67
C ARG A 423 -19.59 -17.17 9.32
N HIS A 424 -20.64 -16.74 8.61
CA HIS A 424 -22.01 -16.94 9.03
C HIS A 424 -22.29 -18.45 9.07
N LYS A 425 -22.56 -18.98 10.25
CA LYS A 425 -23.24 -20.27 10.38
C LYS A 425 -24.69 -20.06 9.92
N LYS A 426 -25.11 -20.78 8.88
CA LYS A 426 -26.51 -21.08 8.65
C LYS A 426 -26.95 -22.19 9.57
#